data_496c998cfc4dcf13fe78bf79eab48ee0
#
_entry.id   496c998cfc4dcf13fe78bf79eab48ee0
#
_cell.length_a   1.000
_cell.length_b   1.000
_cell.length_c   1.000
_cell.angle_alpha   90.00
_cell.angle_beta   90.00
_cell.angle_gamma   90.00
#
_symmetry.space_group_name_H-M   'P 1'
#
loop_
_entity.id
_entity.type
_entity.pdbx_description
1 polymer ?
#
loop_
_entity_poly.entity_id
_entity_poly.type
_entity_poly.pdbx_seq_one_letter_code
_entity_poly.pdbx_strand_id
1 'polypeptide(L)'
;MKAGWSAKRCVSVFLLTVFPAGAAAQTCYAPPRPFVPPDPQDVEEYRDLIGRDFETYIADIQAYFRCLDEERARAFEEAREVSEEYGRFLQITGE
;
A
#
# COMPACT_ATOMS: atom_id res chain seq x y z
N MET A 1 -41.85 8.55 -48.47
CA MET A 1 -41.56 7.54 -47.47
C MET A 1 -40.34 7.93 -46.69
N LYS A 2 -40.55 8.41 -45.50
CA LYS A 2 -39.44 8.80 -44.65
C LYS A 2 -39.22 7.69 -43.62
N ALA A 3 -38.12 6.97 -43.78
CA ALA A 3 -37.64 6.12 -42.72
C ALA A 3 -37.21 6.98 -41.55
N GLY A 4 -38.00 6.96 -40.48
CA GLY A 4 -37.62 7.64 -39.25
C GLY A 4 -36.42 6.96 -38.62
N TRP A 5 -35.26 7.47 -38.86
CA TRP A 5 -34.08 7.08 -38.13
C TRP A 5 -34.10 7.80 -36.81
N SER A 6 -34.67 7.15 -35.81
CA SER A 6 -34.43 7.57 -34.44
C SER A 6 -33.01 7.10 -34.09
N ALA A 7 -32.04 7.97 -34.28
CA ALA A 7 -30.74 7.77 -33.74
C ALA A 7 -30.87 7.86 -32.21
N LYS A 8 -31.07 6.73 -31.58
CA LYS A 8 -30.91 6.61 -30.15
C LYS A 8 -29.42 6.80 -29.87
N ARG A 9 -29.06 8.04 -29.61
CA ARG A 9 -27.76 8.32 -29.06
C ARG A 9 -27.73 7.67 -27.67
N CYS A 10 -27.10 6.51 -27.60
CA CYS A 10 -26.67 5.98 -26.30
C CYS A 10 -25.61 6.95 -25.78
N VAL A 11 -26.05 7.91 -24.99
CA VAL A 11 -25.14 8.65 -24.15
C VAL A 11 -24.68 7.67 -23.09
N SER A 12 -23.56 7.02 -23.35
CA SER A 12 -22.83 6.31 -22.29
C SER A 12 -22.38 7.38 -21.32
N VAL A 13 -23.17 7.57 -20.27
CA VAL A 13 -22.73 8.33 -19.13
C VAL A 13 -21.65 7.48 -18.49
N PHE A 14 -20.40 7.74 -18.84
CA PHE A 14 -19.27 7.30 -18.07
C PHE A 14 -19.37 8.00 -16.72
N LEU A 15 -19.93 7.29 -15.74
CA LEU A 15 -19.76 7.67 -14.35
C LEU A 15 -18.27 7.47 -14.04
N LEU A 16 -17.51 8.54 -14.19
CA LEU A 16 -16.19 8.67 -13.57
C LEU A 16 -16.44 8.68 -12.06
N THR A 17 -16.42 7.51 -11.46
CA THR A 17 -16.33 7.40 -10.01
C THR A 17 -14.92 7.89 -9.65
N VAL A 18 -14.82 9.18 -9.36
CA VAL A 18 -13.62 9.72 -8.75
C VAL A 18 -13.60 9.17 -7.33
N PHE A 19 -12.84 8.10 -7.13
CA PHE A 19 -12.50 7.67 -5.79
C PHE A 19 -11.66 8.79 -5.18
N PRO A 20 -12.06 9.36 -4.03
CA PRO A 20 -11.15 10.24 -3.33
C PRO A 20 -9.90 9.43 -3.02
N ALA A 21 -8.75 9.93 -3.49
CA ALA A 21 -7.47 9.40 -3.10
C ALA A 21 -7.24 9.74 -1.62
N GLY A 22 -8.05 9.11 -0.75
CA GLY A 22 -7.76 9.08 0.68
C GLY A 22 -6.44 8.36 0.85
N ALA A 23 -5.58 8.85 1.74
CA ALA A 23 -4.36 8.17 2.10
C ALA A 23 -4.73 6.77 2.62
N ALA A 24 -4.72 5.77 1.72
CA ALA A 24 -4.92 4.38 2.10
C ALA A 24 -3.75 3.94 2.97
N ALA A 25 -4.05 3.22 4.04
CA ALA A 25 -3.03 2.57 4.85
C ALA A 25 -2.14 1.71 3.94
N GLN A 26 -0.84 1.97 3.94
CA GLN A 26 0.12 1.17 3.20
C GLN A 26 0.38 -0.12 3.95
N THR A 27 0.28 -1.25 3.25
CA THR A 27 0.70 -2.53 3.80
C THR A 27 2.19 -2.70 3.52
N CYS A 28 2.98 -2.78 4.59
CA CYS A 28 4.41 -3.01 4.49
C CYS A 28 4.69 -4.50 4.64
N TYR A 29 5.37 -5.08 3.65
CA TYR A 29 5.69 -6.49 3.63
C TYR A 29 7.14 -6.71 4.05
N ALA A 30 7.35 -7.47 5.13
CA ALA A 30 8.68 -7.85 5.56
C ALA A 30 9.26 -8.88 4.57
N PRO A 31 10.52 -8.72 4.15
CA PRO A 31 11.16 -9.72 3.30
C PRO A 31 11.39 -11.03 4.04
N PRO A 32 11.37 -12.16 3.33
CA PRO A 32 11.69 -13.45 3.94
C PRO A 32 13.17 -13.54 4.28
N ARG A 33 13.48 -14.25 5.35
CA ARG A 33 14.87 -14.47 5.76
C ARG A 33 15.59 -15.34 4.72
N PRO A 34 16.83 -15.01 4.36
CA PRO A 34 17.63 -15.89 3.51
C PRO A 34 17.87 -17.25 4.18
N PHE A 35 17.86 -18.29 3.37
CA PHE A 35 18.14 -19.63 3.83
C PHE A 35 19.61 -19.95 3.62
N VAL A 36 20.27 -20.48 4.65
CA VAL A 36 21.63 -20.99 4.58
C VAL A 36 21.58 -22.49 4.87
N PRO A 37 21.99 -23.35 3.93
CA PRO A 37 22.02 -24.79 4.17
C PRO A 37 22.95 -25.15 5.35
N PRO A 38 22.61 -26.16 6.15
CA PRO A 38 23.45 -26.56 7.26
C PRO A 38 24.73 -27.30 6.82
N ASP A 39 24.73 -27.88 5.62
CA ASP A 39 25.91 -28.62 5.11
C ASP A 39 26.91 -27.64 4.47
N PRO A 40 28.17 -27.59 4.94
CA PRO A 40 29.19 -26.73 4.35
C PRO A 40 29.46 -26.95 2.87
N GLN A 41 29.25 -28.15 2.36
CA GLN A 41 29.40 -28.45 0.93
C GLN A 41 28.30 -27.76 0.11
N ASP A 42 27.07 -27.77 0.61
CA ASP A 42 25.95 -27.09 -0.04
C ASP A 42 26.14 -25.55 -0.03
N VAL A 43 26.67 -25.03 1.06
CA VAL A 43 27.02 -23.62 1.15
C VAL A 43 28.02 -23.21 0.08
N GLU A 44 29.06 -24.03 -0.13
CA GLU A 44 30.07 -23.76 -1.15
C GLU A 44 29.52 -23.92 -2.56
N GLU A 45 28.70 -24.94 -2.80
CA GLU A 45 28.10 -25.21 -4.10
C GLU A 45 27.14 -24.08 -4.51
N TYR A 46 26.33 -23.58 -3.59
CA TYR A 46 25.33 -22.53 -3.84
C TYR A 46 25.76 -21.15 -3.35
N ARG A 47 27.05 -20.95 -3.16
CA ARG A 47 27.59 -19.70 -2.58
C ARG A 47 27.08 -18.44 -3.26
N ASP A 48 27.09 -18.40 -4.59
CA ASP A 48 26.68 -17.22 -5.34
C ASP A 48 25.18 -16.97 -5.21
N LEU A 49 24.37 -18.02 -5.22
CA LEU A 49 22.92 -17.91 -5.03
C LEU A 49 22.58 -17.41 -3.62
N ILE A 50 23.21 -18.00 -2.62
CA ILE A 50 23.04 -17.60 -1.21
C ILE A 50 23.44 -16.13 -1.04
N GLY A 51 24.56 -15.72 -1.63
CA GLY A 51 25.02 -14.33 -1.59
C GLY A 51 24.01 -13.36 -2.18
N ARG A 52 23.40 -13.70 -3.32
CA ARG A 52 22.34 -12.89 -3.95
C ARG A 52 21.11 -12.80 -3.08
N ASP A 53 20.74 -13.88 -2.41
CA ASP A 53 19.58 -13.88 -1.51
C ASP A 53 19.80 -12.92 -0.34
N PHE A 54 21.01 -12.90 0.22
CA PHE A 54 21.37 -11.94 1.27
C PHE A 54 21.34 -10.49 0.76
N GLU A 55 21.90 -10.22 -0.41
CA GLU A 55 21.88 -8.88 -1.00
C GLU A 55 20.46 -8.40 -1.27
N THR A 56 19.61 -9.27 -1.79
CA THR A 56 18.20 -9.00 -2.00
C THR A 56 17.49 -8.69 -0.69
N TYR A 57 17.73 -9.50 0.34
CA TYR A 57 17.17 -9.26 1.67
C TYR A 57 17.57 -7.88 2.22
N ILE A 58 18.85 -7.54 2.11
CA ILE A 58 19.36 -6.25 2.60
C ILE A 58 18.67 -5.07 1.88
N ALA A 59 18.51 -5.16 0.57
CA ALA A 59 17.78 -4.14 -0.20
C ALA A 59 16.30 -4.06 0.19
N ASP A 60 15.66 -5.20 0.33
CA ASP A 60 14.23 -5.29 0.63
C ASP A 60 13.91 -4.86 2.07
N ILE A 61 14.80 -5.16 3.04
CA ILE A 61 14.59 -4.72 4.43
C ILE A 61 14.69 -3.20 4.55
N GLN A 62 15.55 -2.56 3.77
CA GLN A 62 15.63 -1.10 3.74
C GLN A 62 14.35 -0.48 3.17
N ALA A 63 13.80 -1.06 2.10
CA ALA A 63 12.52 -0.64 1.54
C ALA A 63 11.38 -0.83 2.55
N TYR A 64 11.40 -1.93 3.29
CA TYR A 64 10.44 -2.20 4.35
C TYR A 64 10.50 -1.14 5.46
N PHE A 65 11.69 -0.76 5.90
CA PHE A 65 11.84 0.30 6.90
C PHE A 65 11.32 1.65 6.40
N ARG A 66 11.57 2.00 5.13
CA ARG A 66 11.01 3.24 4.55
C ARG A 66 9.48 3.19 4.52
N CYS A 67 8.90 2.05 4.16
CA CYS A 67 7.46 1.85 4.18
C CYS A 67 6.89 2.03 5.59
N LEU A 68 7.52 1.47 6.61
CA LEU A 68 7.11 1.63 8.00
C LEU A 68 7.17 3.09 8.46
N ASP A 69 8.20 3.83 8.06
CA ASP A 69 8.34 5.24 8.40
C ASP A 69 7.23 6.08 7.77
N GLU A 70 6.92 5.84 6.50
CA GLU A 70 5.84 6.51 5.78
C GLU A 70 4.48 6.18 6.40
N GLU A 71 4.23 4.92 6.73
CA GLU A 71 3.00 4.48 7.36
C GLU A 71 2.83 5.06 8.77
N ARG A 72 3.91 5.14 9.51
CA ARG A 72 3.91 5.78 10.83
C ARG A 72 3.54 7.26 10.73
N ALA A 73 4.12 7.98 9.78
CA ALA A 73 3.82 9.38 9.55
C ALA A 73 2.36 9.59 9.16
N ARG A 74 1.84 8.75 8.27
CA ARG A 74 0.44 8.76 7.86
C ARG A 74 -0.50 8.52 9.05
N ALA A 75 -0.22 7.48 9.83
CA ALA A 75 -1.05 7.11 10.98
C ALA A 75 -1.05 8.20 12.04
N PHE A 76 0.07 8.86 12.25
CA PHE A 76 0.18 9.97 13.18
C PHE A 76 -0.72 11.15 12.77
N GLU A 77 -0.73 11.48 11.47
CA GLU A 77 -1.58 12.54 10.92
C GLU A 77 -3.07 12.19 11.05
N GLU A 78 -3.43 10.95 10.73
CA GLU A 78 -4.80 10.47 10.89
C GLU A 78 -5.25 10.52 12.35
N ALA A 79 -4.40 10.10 13.27
CA ALA A 79 -4.70 10.15 14.71
C ALA A 79 -4.92 11.59 15.18
N ARG A 80 -4.16 12.54 14.65
CA ARG A 80 -4.35 13.97 14.94
C ARG A 80 -5.72 14.46 14.48
N GLU A 81 -6.09 14.14 13.26
CA GLU A 81 -7.39 14.51 12.69
C GLU A 81 -8.55 13.89 13.48
N VAL A 82 -8.44 12.62 13.81
CA VAL A 82 -9.47 11.91 14.59
C VAL A 82 -9.60 12.53 15.99
N SER A 83 -8.50 12.91 16.62
CA SER A 83 -8.51 13.59 17.91
C SER A 83 -9.21 14.93 17.85
N GLU A 84 -9.01 15.70 16.79
CA GLU A 84 -9.72 16.96 16.55
C GLU A 84 -11.22 16.74 16.33
N GLU A 85 -11.58 15.73 15.58
CA GLU A 85 -12.99 15.34 15.37
C GLU A 85 -13.65 14.94 16.67
N TYR A 86 -12.95 14.22 17.50
CA TYR A 86 -13.47 13.84 18.81
C TYR A 86 -13.71 15.07 19.69
N GLY A 87 -12.79 16.05 19.68
CA GLY A 87 -12.97 17.30 20.39
C GLY A 87 -14.21 18.06 19.94
N ARG A 88 -14.46 18.13 18.63
CA ARG A 88 -15.68 18.75 18.08
C ARG A 88 -16.94 18.00 18.49
N PHE A 89 -16.89 16.68 18.48
CA PHE A 89 -17.99 15.82 18.95
C PHE A 89 -18.35 16.12 20.39
N LEU A 90 -17.36 16.23 21.28
CA LEU A 90 -17.59 16.53 22.69
C LEU A 90 -18.22 17.91 22.88
N GLN A 91 -17.85 18.89 22.07
CA GLN A 91 -18.47 20.22 22.10
C GLN A 91 -19.93 20.19 21.70
N ILE A 92 -20.27 19.40 20.67
CA ILE A 92 -21.65 19.26 20.18
C ILE A 92 -22.53 18.56 21.21
N THR A 93 -22.01 17.56 21.90
CA THR A 93 -22.74 16.80 22.91
C THR A 93 -22.77 17.48 24.29
N GLY A 94 -21.99 18.53 24.48
CA GLY A 94 -21.92 19.25 25.77
C GLY A 94 -21.15 18.49 26.85
N GLU A 95 -20.33 17.54 26.46
CA GLU A 95 -19.51 16.76 27.41
C GLU A 95 -18.13 17.35 27.64
#